data_cde55f160bf05f21f9420b8443520e5c
#
_entry.id   cde55f160bf05f21f9420b8443520e5c
#
_cell.length_a   1.000
_cell.length_b   1.000
_cell.length_c   1.000
_cell.angle_alpha   90.00
_cell.angle_beta   90.00
_cell.angle_gamma   90.00
#
_symmetry.space_group_name_H-M   'P 1'
#
loop_
_entity.id
_entity.type
_entity.pdbx_description
1 polymer ?
#
loop_
_entity_poly.entity_id
_entity_poly.type
_entity_poly.pdbx_seq_one_letter_code
_entity_poly.pdbx_strand_id
1 'polypeptide(L)'
;MAAGLLASCSNSEEIFNGQVTDGEHSGAQLNIVPTVSSESTGTRAGFDPKTDWAAGDALGLFMYKSSGWGDAYPRYDAQNNKSTRQANGWSQASPVYLLVDKATIWAYYPYNQAVTDGTKIPVPINVGTSVDYMWGKSTNQVSVIETDARIPMKHALSQFVVRLKVSPEYHNDGNLTSAKLKATASKFATTGTMNLNDGGKITFQPTSTELTWSPNTTVPAQGQQAVDYAAAIYPMALAAGEVSLEVVIDGATYTYAIPQITWEAGKRYIYSITMRSNDAEIGGENGQSVTIEGWTSTEEDITLVPVK
;
A
#
# COMPACT_ATOMS: atom_id res chain seq x y z
N MET A 1 -65.96 -46.78 3.16
CA MET A 1 -65.05 -46.61 4.31
C MET A 1 -63.74 -46.05 3.77
N ALA A 2 -63.52 -44.76 3.99
CA ALA A 2 -62.32 -44.07 3.59
C ALA A 2 -61.47 -43.79 4.83
N ALA A 3 -60.25 -44.30 4.87
CA ALA A 3 -59.33 -44.04 5.96
C ALA A 3 -58.43 -42.88 5.54
N GLY A 4 -58.52 -41.76 6.26
CA GLY A 4 -57.67 -40.61 6.10
C GLY A 4 -56.34 -40.83 6.84
N LEU A 5 -55.23 -40.62 6.14
CA LEU A 5 -53.89 -40.51 6.70
C LEU A 5 -53.60 -39.09 7.04
N LEU A 6 -53.50 -38.79 8.34
CA LEU A 6 -52.95 -37.53 8.85
C LEU A 6 -51.42 -37.60 8.81
N ALA A 7 -50.81 -36.77 7.95
CA ALA A 7 -49.39 -36.55 7.97
C ALA A 7 -49.08 -35.53 9.07
N SER A 8 -48.42 -35.97 10.15
CA SER A 8 -47.85 -35.14 11.19
C SER A 8 -46.52 -34.58 10.68
N CYS A 9 -46.47 -33.28 10.45
CA CYS A 9 -45.20 -32.54 10.32
C CYS A 9 -44.58 -32.41 11.72
N SER A 10 -43.63 -33.24 12.05
CA SER A 10 -42.75 -33.03 13.20
C SER A 10 -41.68 -32.01 12.81
N ASN A 11 -41.81 -30.84 13.38
CA ASN A 11 -40.78 -29.78 13.34
C ASN A 11 -39.66 -30.26 14.30
N SER A 12 -38.64 -30.95 13.80
CA SER A 12 -37.44 -31.22 14.59
C SER A 12 -36.56 -30.00 14.54
N GLU A 13 -36.57 -29.20 15.61
CA GLU A 13 -35.47 -28.31 15.93
C GLU A 13 -34.22 -29.15 16.16
N GLU A 14 -33.38 -29.28 15.14
CA GLU A 14 -32.04 -29.82 15.33
C GLU A 14 -31.20 -28.78 16.09
N ILE A 15 -31.08 -29.05 17.40
CA ILE A 15 -30.07 -28.41 18.24
C ILE A 15 -28.72 -28.89 17.71
N PHE A 16 -27.99 -28.00 17.04
CA PHE A 16 -26.62 -28.22 16.59
C PHE A 16 -25.69 -28.42 17.78
N ASN A 17 -25.54 -29.66 18.23
CA ASN A 17 -24.57 -30.05 19.22
C ASN A 17 -23.22 -30.27 18.52
N GLY A 18 -22.29 -29.31 18.72
CA GLY A 18 -21.04 -29.16 18.00
C GLY A 18 -20.07 -30.33 18.14
N GLN A 19 -20.28 -31.35 17.38
CA GLN A 19 -19.27 -32.38 17.08
C GLN A 19 -19.11 -32.42 15.56
N VAL A 20 -18.12 -31.66 15.05
CA VAL A 20 -17.74 -31.68 13.63
C VAL A 20 -16.98 -32.96 13.37
N THR A 21 -17.67 -33.95 12.82
CA THR A 21 -17.02 -35.12 12.19
C THR A 21 -16.50 -34.68 10.82
N ASP A 22 -15.25 -35.03 10.52
CA ASP A 22 -14.63 -34.92 9.19
C ASP A 22 -15.54 -35.52 8.13
N GLY A 23 -16.24 -34.70 7.34
CA GLY A 23 -16.98 -35.27 6.23
C GLY A 23 -18.06 -34.46 5.52
N GLU A 24 -18.51 -33.33 5.98
CA GLU A 24 -19.37 -32.42 5.16
C GLU A 24 -19.21 -30.99 5.58
N HIS A 25 -18.64 -30.15 4.69
CA HIS A 25 -18.55 -28.71 4.86
C HIS A 25 -19.90 -28.04 4.56
N SER A 26 -20.91 -28.30 5.37
CA SER A 26 -22.19 -27.60 5.33
C SER A 26 -22.12 -26.40 6.26
N GLY A 27 -21.65 -25.27 5.76
CA GLY A 27 -21.56 -24.02 6.51
C GLY A 27 -21.56 -22.82 5.56
N ALA A 28 -21.90 -21.64 6.09
CA ALA A 28 -21.78 -20.40 5.35
C ALA A 28 -20.30 -20.10 5.09
N GLN A 29 -19.91 -19.99 3.82
CA GLN A 29 -18.53 -19.71 3.42
C GLN A 29 -18.24 -18.23 3.58
N LEU A 30 -17.04 -17.89 4.07
CA LEU A 30 -16.54 -16.52 4.10
C LEU A 30 -16.46 -15.96 2.67
N ASN A 31 -17.07 -14.80 2.46
CA ASN A 31 -16.84 -13.95 1.30
C ASN A 31 -16.06 -12.69 1.72
N ILE A 32 -15.09 -12.26 0.94
CA ILE A 32 -14.36 -11.02 1.21
C ILE A 32 -14.70 -9.96 0.18
N VAL A 33 -14.85 -8.73 0.64
CA VAL A 33 -15.15 -7.54 -0.16
C VAL A 33 -14.06 -6.49 0.12
N PRO A 34 -12.82 -6.70 -0.38
CA PRO A 34 -11.76 -5.73 -0.20
C PRO A 34 -11.93 -4.57 -1.19
N THR A 35 -11.79 -3.35 -0.68
CA THR A 35 -11.81 -2.12 -1.47
C THR A 35 -10.48 -1.41 -1.36
N VAL A 36 -10.01 -0.81 -2.47
CA VAL A 36 -8.84 0.08 -2.47
C VAL A 36 -9.38 1.50 -2.50
N SER A 37 -8.95 2.33 -1.54
CA SER A 37 -9.24 3.76 -1.59
C SER A 37 -8.06 4.45 -2.28
N SER A 38 -8.23 4.90 -3.50
CA SER A 38 -7.23 5.69 -4.19
C SER A 38 -7.88 6.60 -5.21
N GLU A 39 -7.44 7.85 -5.22
CA GLU A 39 -7.58 8.73 -6.36
C GLU A 39 -6.19 8.91 -6.96
N SER A 40 -5.95 8.38 -8.14
CA SER A 40 -4.70 8.54 -8.84
C SER A 40 -4.94 8.88 -10.29
N THR A 41 -4.71 10.13 -10.64
CA THR A 41 -4.72 10.62 -12.02
C THR A 41 -3.32 11.13 -12.38
N GLY A 42 -2.72 10.61 -13.44
CA GLY A 42 -1.46 11.11 -13.98
C GLY A 42 -0.56 10.02 -14.55
N THR A 43 0.26 10.38 -15.54
CA THR A 43 1.31 9.51 -16.11
C THR A 43 2.47 9.42 -15.13
N ARG A 44 2.90 8.21 -14.79
CA ARG A 44 3.97 7.94 -13.82
C ARG A 44 5.03 7.03 -14.39
N ALA A 45 6.27 7.27 -13.98
CA ALA A 45 7.37 6.33 -14.13
C ALA A 45 7.84 5.88 -12.74
N GLY A 46 8.20 4.62 -12.59
CA GLY A 46 8.64 4.06 -11.31
C GLY A 46 7.51 3.42 -10.50
N PHE A 47 7.48 3.67 -9.19
CA PHE A 47 6.50 3.07 -8.29
C PHE A 47 5.09 3.59 -8.55
N ASP A 48 4.19 2.70 -8.97
CA ASP A 48 2.77 3.00 -9.22
C ASP A 48 1.87 2.26 -8.22
N PRO A 49 1.23 3.01 -7.30
CA PRO A 49 0.33 2.41 -6.31
C PRO A 49 -0.91 1.82 -6.96
N LYS A 50 -1.40 0.76 -6.32
CA LYS A 50 -2.61 0.07 -6.74
C LYS A 50 -3.85 0.95 -6.50
N THR A 51 -4.69 1.06 -7.53
CA THR A 51 -5.95 1.83 -7.48
C THR A 51 -7.18 0.93 -7.54
N ASP A 52 -7.01 -0.30 -8.02
CA ASP A 52 -8.07 -1.31 -8.12
C ASP A 52 -7.45 -2.71 -8.12
N TRP A 53 -8.29 -3.72 -8.01
CA TRP A 53 -7.92 -5.13 -8.02
C TRP A 53 -7.95 -5.71 -9.43
N ALA A 54 -6.82 -6.26 -9.88
CA ALA A 54 -6.71 -7.00 -11.12
C ALA A 54 -6.88 -8.50 -10.88
N ALA A 55 -7.35 -9.23 -11.90
CA ALA A 55 -7.40 -10.68 -11.87
C ALA A 55 -6.01 -11.25 -11.59
N GLY A 56 -5.92 -12.19 -10.64
CA GLY A 56 -4.66 -12.77 -10.16
C GLY A 56 -4.06 -12.09 -8.93
N ASP A 57 -4.50 -10.89 -8.56
CA ASP A 57 -4.11 -10.30 -7.27
C ASP A 57 -4.48 -11.23 -6.12
N ALA A 58 -3.59 -11.36 -5.14
CA ALA A 58 -3.82 -12.26 -4.02
C ALA A 58 -3.57 -11.59 -2.68
N LEU A 59 -4.49 -11.78 -1.75
CA LEU A 59 -4.41 -11.34 -0.36
C LEU A 59 -4.07 -12.52 0.55
N GLY A 60 -3.35 -12.24 1.64
CA GLY A 60 -3.25 -13.14 2.78
C GLY A 60 -4.23 -12.71 3.88
N LEU A 61 -5.02 -13.64 4.37
CA LEU A 61 -6.06 -13.39 5.35
C LEU A 61 -5.70 -14.01 6.70
N PHE A 62 -5.94 -13.27 7.78
CA PHE A 62 -5.87 -13.73 9.15
C PHE A 62 -7.21 -13.48 9.84
N MET A 63 -7.73 -14.50 10.52
CA MET A 63 -9.00 -14.42 11.22
C MET A 63 -8.80 -14.63 12.72
N TYR A 64 -9.43 -13.78 13.50
CA TYR A 64 -9.44 -13.87 14.95
C TYR A 64 -10.87 -13.72 15.48
N LYS A 65 -11.16 -14.36 16.61
CA LYS A 65 -12.47 -14.26 17.24
C LYS A 65 -12.76 -12.84 17.70
N SER A 66 -14.03 -12.49 17.66
CA SER A 66 -14.51 -11.19 18.11
C SER A 66 -13.77 -10.00 17.48
N SER A 67 -13.29 -9.06 18.29
CA SER A 67 -12.67 -7.81 17.82
C SER A 67 -11.15 -7.77 18.02
N GLY A 68 -10.54 -8.84 18.54
CA GLY A 68 -9.18 -8.82 19.04
C GLY A 68 -8.21 -9.72 18.29
N TRP A 69 -6.99 -9.23 18.15
CA TRP A 69 -5.83 -10.03 17.74
C TRP A 69 -5.41 -10.95 18.91
N GLY A 70 -5.03 -12.21 18.59
CA GLY A 70 -4.49 -13.14 19.58
C GLY A 70 -5.40 -14.30 19.93
N ASP A 71 -6.72 -14.22 19.72
CA ASP A 71 -7.65 -15.34 19.84
C ASP A 71 -7.99 -15.87 18.45
N ALA A 72 -7.14 -16.79 17.94
CA ALA A 72 -7.27 -17.32 16.59
C ALA A 72 -8.64 -17.99 16.37
N TYR A 73 -9.21 -17.74 15.19
CA TYR A 73 -10.44 -18.38 14.79
C TYR A 73 -10.22 -19.90 14.70
N PRO A 74 -11.10 -20.75 15.24
CA PRO A 74 -10.83 -22.18 15.45
C PRO A 74 -10.99 -23.00 14.15
N ARG A 75 -10.32 -22.54 13.09
CA ARG A 75 -10.22 -23.22 11.79
C ARG A 75 -8.77 -23.16 11.34
N TYR A 76 -8.23 -24.30 10.90
CA TYR A 76 -6.83 -24.41 10.45
C TYR A 76 -6.52 -23.52 9.24
N ASP A 77 -7.53 -23.25 8.42
CA ASP A 77 -7.49 -22.43 7.21
C ASP A 77 -7.70 -20.93 7.45
N ALA A 78 -7.81 -20.51 8.72
CA ALA A 78 -8.06 -19.13 9.11
C ALA A 78 -6.80 -18.27 9.24
N GLN A 79 -5.60 -18.85 9.08
CA GLN A 79 -4.32 -18.15 9.23
C GLN A 79 -3.54 -18.16 7.91
N ASN A 80 -3.16 -16.99 7.44
CA ASN A 80 -2.52 -16.76 6.14
C ASN A 80 -3.24 -17.42 4.96
N ASN A 81 -4.57 -17.44 4.99
CA ASN A 81 -5.37 -17.97 3.90
C ASN A 81 -5.20 -17.12 2.65
N LYS A 82 -4.80 -17.76 1.54
CA LYS A 82 -4.69 -17.08 0.25
C LYS A 82 -6.06 -16.87 -0.36
N SER A 83 -6.42 -15.62 -0.62
CA SER A 83 -7.60 -15.25 -1.42
C SER A 83 -7.18 -14.56 -2.69
N THR A 84 -7.60 -15.06 -3.85
CA THR A 84 -7.20 -14.58 -5.18
C THR A 84 -8.37 -13.91 -5.89
N ARG A 85 -8.14 -12.73 -6.47
CA ARG A 85 -9.11 -12.01 -7.30
C ARG A 85 -9.37 -12.77 -8.58
N GLN A 86 -10.63 -13.09 -8.83
CA GLN A 86 -11.14 -13.69 -10.05
C GLN A 86 -12.00 -12.66 -10.82
N ALA A 87 -12.43 -13.00 -12.02
CA ALA A 87 -13.33 -12.13 -12.79
C ALA A 87 -14.61 -11.74 -12.01
N ASN A 88 -15.17 -12.68 -11.24
CA ASN A 88 -16.46 -12.52 -10.55
C ASN A 88 -16.34 -12.53 -9.02
N GLY A 89 -15.26 -12.01 -8.44
CA GLY A 89 -15.10 -11.95 -6.98
C GLY A 89 -13.76 -12.48 -6.50
N TRP A 90 -13.72 -12.98 -5.27
CA TRP A 90 -12.52 -13.50 -4.64
C TRP A 90 -12.68 -14.99 -4.35
N SER A 91 -11.67 -15.78 -4.67
CA SER A 91 -11.62 -17.21 -4.41
C SER A 91 -10.55 -17.54 -3.39
N GLN A 92 -10.91 -18.22 -2.32
CA GLN A 92 -9.99 -18.70 -1.29
C GLN A 92 -9.35 -20.00 -1.73
N ALA A 93 -8.03 -20.15 -1.50
CA ALA A 93 -7.31 -21.40 -1.79
C ALA A 93 -7.84 -22.55 -0.95
N SER A 94 -8.20 -22.28 0.31
CA SER A 94 -8.93 -23.18 1.21
C SER A 94 -10.19 -22.44 1.67
N PRO A 95 -11.39 -22.88 1.29
CA PRO A 95 -12.62 -22.22 1.71
C PRO A 95 -12.75 -22.18 3.23
N VAL A 96 -12.98 -21.00 3.80
CA VAL A 96 -13.21 -20.83 5.24
C VAL A 96 -14.70 -20.88 5.48
N TYR A 97 -15.16 -21.88 6.21
CA TYR A 97 -16.55 -21.99 6.67
C TYR A 97 -16.71 -21.36 8.02
N LEU A 98 -17.66 -20.42 8.09
CA LEU A 98 -17.91 -19.60 9.26
C LEU A 98 -18.67 -20.39 10.34
N LEU A 99 -18.40 -20.04 11.58
CA LEU A 99 -19.08 -20.53 12.77
C LEU A 99 -20.10 -19.49 13.29
N VAL A 100 -20.84 -19.86 14.33
CA VAL A 100 -21.73 -18.92 15.05
C VAL A 100 -20.91 -17.80 15.73
N ASP A 101 -19.69 -18.14 16.18
CA ASP A 101 -18.76 -17.20 16.76
C ASP A 101 -18.39 -16.12 15.74
N LYS A 102 -18.45 -14.87 16.18
CA LYS A 102 -18.06 -13.73 15.35
C LYS A 102 -16.55 -13.66 15.17
N ALA A 103 -16.13 -13.33 13.96
CA ALA A 103 -14.72 -13.14 13.62
C ALA A 103 -14.47 -11.78 12.97
N THR A 104 -13.26 -11.26 13.17
CA THR A 104 -12.71 -10.12 12.45
C THR A 104 -11.62 -10.61 11.51
N ILE A 105 -11.57 -10.05 10.30
CA ILE A 105 -10.62 -10.40 9.27
C ILE A 105 -9.58 -9.30 9.15
N TRP A 106 -8.31 -9.68 9.16
CA TRP A 106 -7.19 -8.85 8.73
C TRP A 106 -6.66 -9.36 7.40
N ALA A 107 -6.33 -8.46 6.50
CA ALA A 107 -5.82 -8.78 5.18
C ALA A 107 -4.53 -8.02 4.89
N TYR A 108 -3.66 -8.60 4.07
CA TYR A 108 -2.50 -7.92 3.51
C TYR A 108 -2.30 -8.27 2.04
N TYR A 109 -1.64 -7.39 1.32
CA TYR A 109 -1.26 -7.54 -0.09
C TYR A 109 0.23 -7.15 -0.26
N PRO A 110 0.96 -7.81 -1.16
CA PRO A 110 0.60 -9.05 -1.84
C PRO A 110 0.71 -10.28 -0.92
N TYR A 111 -0.03 -11.33 -1.23
CA TYR A 111 0.07 -12.61 -0.53
C TYR A 111 1.50 -13.17 -0.59
N ASN A 112 1.98 -13.66 0.54
CA ASN A 112 3.25 -14.36 0.64
C ASN A 112 3.06 -15.67 1.43
N GLN A 113 3.31 -16.79 0.76
CA GLN A 113 3.13 -18.12 1.34
C GLN A 113 4.03 -18.38 2.57
N ALA A 114 5.19 -17.72 2.64
CA ALA A 114 6.13 -17.90 3.75
C ALA A 114 5.70 -17.18 5.04
N VAL A 115 4.66 -16.34 5.00
CA VAL A 115 4.15 -15.64 6.18
C VAL A 115 3.38 -16.61 7.07
N THR A 116 3.82 -16.74 8.31
CA THR A 116 3.14 -17.54 9.35
C THR A 116 2.61 -16.67 10.50
N ASP A 117 3.01 -15.41 10.55
CA ASP A 117 2.66 -14.46 11.60
C ASP A 117 2.30 -13.11 10.98
N GLY A 118 1.04 -12.72 11.06
CA GLY A 118 0.54 -11.46 10.52
C GLY A 118 1.07 -10.19 11.22
N THR A 119 1.84 -10.35 12.30
CA THR A 119 2.58 -9.25 12.94
C THR A 119 3.98 -9.06 12.36
N LYS A 120 4.41 -9.95 11.43
CA LYS A 120 5.77 -10.00 10.88
C LYS A 120 5.78 -10.22 9.37
N ILE A 121 4.96 -9.47 8.64
CA ILE A 121 4.88 -9.58 7.18
C ILE A 121 6.08 -8.88 6.56
N PRO A 122 6.94 -9.59 5.79
CA PRO A 122 8.07 -8.96 5.12
C PRO A 122 7.62 -7.94 4.08
N VAL A 123 8.23 -6.77 4.10
CA VAL A 123 7.98 -5.67 3.15
C VAL A 123 9.32 -5.22 2.56
N PRO A 124 9.93 -5.98 1.63
CA PRO A 124 11.09 -5.51 0.91
C PRO A 124 10.70 -4.42 -0.07
N ILE A 125 11.51 -3.36 -0.19
CA ILE A 125 11.35 -2.32 -1.20
C ILE A 125 12.54 -2.28 -2.15
N ASN A 126 12.24 -2.07 -3.43
CA ASN A 126 13.20 -1.67 -4.44
C ASN A 126 12.74 -0.30 -4.97
N VAL A 127 13.53 0.72 -4.73
CA VAL A 127 13.12 2.13 -4.77
C VAL A 127 12.31 2.53 -5.99
N GLY A 128 12.67 2.09 -7.20
CA GLY A 128 11.95 2.47 -8.42
C GLY A 128 10.92 1.46 -8.92
N THR A 129 10.85 0.26 -8.33
CA THR A 129 10.05 -0.87 -8.86
C THR A 129 9.32 -1.66 -7.76
N SER A 130 9.13 -1.06 -6.59
CA SER A 130 8.47 -1.73 -5.48
C SER A 130 7.04 -2.12 -5.81
N VAL A 131 6.63 -3.23 -5.22
CA VAL A 131 5.23 -3.61 -5.13
C VAL A 131 4.55 -2.72 -4.10
N ASP A 132 3.30 -2.36 -4.34
CA ASP A 132 2.49 -1.65 -3.37
C ASP A 132 2.03 -2.60 -2.26
N TYR A 133 2.55 -2.41 -1.06
CA TYR A 133 2.15 -3.19 0.11
C TYR A 133 0.95 -2.54 0.77
N MET A 134 -0.07 -3.35 1.03
CA MET A 134 -1.33 -2.89 1.62
C MET A 134 -1.75 -3.77 2.79
N TRP A 135 -2.56 -3.19 3.66
CA TRP A 135 -3.18 -3.88 4.78
C TRP A 135 -4.62 -3.42 4.97
N GLY A 136 -5.43 -4.24 5.60
CA GLY A 136 -6.81 -3.89 5.93
C GLY A 136 -7.35 -4.71 7.09
N LYS A 137 -8.36 -4.18 7.73
CA LYS A 137 -9.15 -4.86 8.75
C LYS A 137 -10.61 -4.74 8.39
N SER A 138 -11.38 -5.82 8.52
CA SER A 138 -12.81 -5.76 8.25
C SER A 138 -13.52 -4.74 9.16
N THR A 139 -14.42 -3.96 8.58
CA THR A 139 -15.23 -2.97 9.31
C THR A 139 -16.41 -3.61 10.04
N ASN A 140 -16.74 -4.84 9.69
CA ASN A 140 -17.77 -5.65 10.34
C ASN A 140 -17.18 -6.97 10.83
N GLN A 141 -17.87 -7.63 11.72
CA GLN A 141 -17.57 -9.00 12.13
C GLN A 141 -18.39 -9.97 11.28
N VAL A 142 -17.77 -11.08 10.89
CA VAL A 142 -18.41 -12.15 10.11
C VAL A 142 -18.82 -13.32 10.98
N SER A 143 -19.86 -14.03 10.57
CA SER A 143 -20.36 -15.26 11.19
C SER A 143 -21.24 -16.01 10.18
N VAL A 144 -21.84 -17.13 10.54
CA VAL A 144 -22.77 -17.88 9.67
C VAL A 144 -23.95 -17.05 9.14
N ILE A 145 -24.30 -15.94 9.79
CA ILE A 145 -25.40 -15.05 9.38
C ILE A 145 -24.94 -13.78 8.67
N GLU A 146 -23.66 -13.42 8.76
CA GLU A 146 -23.04 -12.30 8.06
C GLU A 146 -21.73 -12.76 7.45
N THR A 147 -21.77 -13.19 6.20
CA THR A 147 -20.64 -13.86 5.53
C THR A 147 -19.68 -12.91 4.83
N ASP A 148 -20.10 -11.67 4.57
CA ASP A 148 -19.33 -10.69 3.80
C ASP A 148 -18.41 -9.86 4.70
N ALA A 149 -17.10 -10.07 4.58
CA ALA A 149 -16.09 -9.25 5.23
C ALA A 149 -15.78 -8.00 4.38
N ARG A 150 -16.20 -6.82 4.82
CA ARG A 150 -15.88 -5.53 4.15
C ARG A 150 -14.52 -5.05 4.64
N ILE A 151 -13.52 -5.09 3.75
CA ILE A 151 -12.13 -4.82 4.12
C ILE A 151 -11.60 -3.60 3.34
N PRO A 152 -11.65 -2.39 3.92
CA PRO A 152 -10.98 -1.23 3.33
C PRO A 152 -9.46 -1.43 3.44
N MET A 153 -8.81 -1.60 2.29
CA MET A 153 -7.36 -1.76 2.20
C MET A 153 -6.68 -0.39 2.14
N LYS A 154 -5.57 -0.26 2.87
CA LYS A 154 -4.77 0.96 2.98
C LYS A 154 -3.34 0.67 2.53
N HIS A 155 -2.72 1.64 1.86
CA HIS A 155 -1.31 1.56 1.48
C HIS A 155 -0.42 1.66 2.73
N ALA A 156 0.59 0.81 2.80
CA ALA A 156 1.50 0.73 3.94
C ALA A 156 2.79 1.54 3.74
N LEU A 157 3.12 1.89 2.49
CA LEU A 157 4.29 2.70 2.13
C LEU A 157 3.93 4.17 1.96
N SER A 158 4.93 5.04 1.95
CA SER A 158 4.87 6.40 1.45
C SER A 158 5.38 6.44 0.02
N GLN A 159 4.90 7.39 -0.79
CA GLN A 159 5.42 7.63 -2.13
C GLN A 159 6.19 8.95 -2.16
N PHE A 160 7.46 8.88 -2.54
CA PHE A 160 8.30 10.03 -2.83
C PHE A 160 8.31 10.27 -4.33
N VAL A 161 8.04 11.49 -4.78
CA VAL A 161 7.91 11.82 -6.20
C VAL A 161 8.79 13.01 -6.54
N VAL A 162 9.61 12.86 -7.57
CA VAL A 162 10.28 13.96 -8.25
C VAL A 162 9.47 14.30 -9.50
N ARG A 163 8.94 15.52 -9.57
CA ARG A 163 8.18 16.03 -10.70
C ARG A 163 9.03 17.05 -11.46
N LEU A 164 9.33 16.79 -12.72
CA LEU A 164 10.14 17.67 -13.54
C LEU A 164 9.30 18.51 -14.49
N LYS A 165 9.60 19.80 -14.53
CA LYS A 165 9.04 20.78 -15.46
C LYS A 165 10.17 21.54 -16.15
N VAL A 166 9.95 22.01 -17.37
CA VAL A 166 10.89 22.83 -18.15
C VAL A 166 10.27 24.18 -18.41
N SER A 167 11.02 25.25 -18.06
CA SER A 167 10.64 26.62 -18.43
C SER A 167 11.03 26.95 -19.88
N PRO A 168 10.44 28.00 -20.48
CA PRO A 168 10.79 28.47 -21.83
C PRO A 168 12.28 28.79 -22.02
N GLU A 169 12.98 29.10 -20.94
CA GLU A 169 14.37 29.57 -20.94
C GLU A 169 15.38 28.43 -20.85
N TYR A 170 14.90 27.18 -20.69
CA TYR A 170 15.77 26.00 -20.61
C TYR A 170 16.09 25.49 -22.02
N HIS A 171 17.35 25.43 -22.36
CA HIS A 171 17.85 25.10 -23.70
C HIS A 171 18.64 23.79 -23.80
N ASN A 172 18.80 23.08 -22.66
CA ASN A 172 19.49 21.78 -22.64
C ASN A 172 18.48 20.64 -22.81
N ASP A 173 18.97 19.39 -22.89
CA ASP A 173 18.16 18.20 -23.20
C ASP A 173 17.26 17.78 -22.03
N GLY A 174 17.59 18.15 -20.81
CA GLY A 174 16.85 17.78 -19.61
C GLY A 174 16.97 16.30 -19.22
N ASN A 175 18.14 15.70 -19.39
CA ASN A 175 18.39 14.30 -19.07
C ASN A 175 18.51 14.09 -17.56
N LEU A 176 17.49 13.55 -16.91
CA LEU A 176 17.52 13.09 -15.53
C LEU A 176 18.18 11.71 -15.46
N THR A 177 19.43 11.66 -15.01
CA THR A 177 20.20 10.42 -14.94
C THR A 177 20.20 9.77 -13.56
N SER A 178 20.04 10.57 -12.50
CA SER A 178 20.03 10.07 -11.13
C SER A 178 19.12 10.93 -10.24
N ALA A 179 18.41 10.29 -9.35
CA ALA A 179 17.75 10.90 -8.20
C ALA A 179 18.13 10.12 -6.94
N LYS A 180 18.42 10.84 -5.85
CA LYS A 180 18.94 10.26 -4.63
C LYS A 180 18.41 11.01 -3.40
N LEU A 181 18.00 10.25 -2.39
CA LEU A 181 17.85 10.78 -1.03
C LEU A 181 19.13 10.48 -0.26
N LYS A 182 19.74 11.50 0.33
CA LYS A 182 20.94 11.40 1.16
C LYS A 182 20.63 11.86 2.57
N ALA A 183 20.96 11.02 3.56
CA ALA A 183 20.82 11.33 4.97
C ALA A 183 22.18 11.57 5.61
N THR A 184 22.21 12.38 6.66
CA THR A 184 23.42 12.69 7.46
C THR A 184 23.89 11.49 8.30
N ALA A 185 22.99 10.53 8.58
CA ALA A 185 23.28 9.26 9.26
C ALA A 185 22.41 8.16 8.63
N SER A 186 22.66 6.89 9.00
CA SER A 186 21.83 5.78 8.51
C SER A 186 20.35 6.02 8.82
N LYS A 187 19.53 6.17 7.80
CA LYS A 187 18.10 6.50 7.87
C LYS A 187 17.25 5.56 7.03
N PHE A 188 17.81 4.97 6.01
CA PHE A 188 17.10 4.17 5.02
C PHE A 188 17.38 2.67 5.18
N ALA A 189 16.42 1.87 4.72
CA ALA A 189 16.53 0.43 4.58
C ALA A 189 15.74 -0.03 3.35
N THR A 190 16.09 -1.21 2.84
CA THR A 190 15.34 -1.88 1.77
C THR A 190 14.54 -3.07 2.27
N THR A 191 14.63 -3.38 3.56
CA THR A 191 13.86 -4.45 4.21
C THR A 191 13.14 -3.92 5.43
N GLY A 192 11.88 -4.27 5.57
CA GLY A 192 11.03 -3.90 6.69
C GLY A 192 10.02 -4.98 7.01
N THR A 193 9.28 -4.79 8.08
CA THR A 193 8.26 -5.72 8.56
C THR A 193 6.98 -4.98 8.90
N MET A 194 5.86 -5.40 8.31
CA MET A 194 4.53 -4.83 8.57
C MET A 194 3.79 -5.64 9.63
N ASN A 195 3.12 -4.96 10.54
CA ASN A 195 2.33 -5.54 11.61
C ASN A 195 0.84 -5.22 11.44
N LEU A 196 0.01 -6.23 11.12
CA LEU A 196 -1.43 -6.05 10.93
C LEU A 196 -2.14 -5.64 12.23
N ASN A 197 -1.68 -6.17 13.38
CA ASN A 197 -2.28 -5.83 14.67
C ASN A 197 -2.01 -4.38 15.10
N ASP A 198 -0.92 -3.78 14.59
CA ASP A 198 -0.56 -2.36 14.82
C ASP A 198 -0.92 -1.48 13.61
N GLY A 199 -2.08 -1.76 12.98
CA GLY A 199 -2.59 -0.92 11.90
C GLY A 199 -1.68 -0.87 10.66
N GLY A 200 -1.02 -1.97 10.31
CA GLY A 200 -0.13 -2.05 9.16
C GLY A 200 1.17 -1.28 9.30
N LYS A 201 1.51 -0.86 10.52
CA LYS A 201 2.76 -0.15 10.81
C LYS A 201 3.97 -0.95 10.35
N ILE A 202 4.87 -0.28 9.64
CA ILE A 202 6.14 -0.86 9.21
C ILE A 202 7.24 -0.49 10.21
N THR A 203 8.01 -1.48 10.61
CA THR A 203 9.26 -1.31 11.35
C THR A 203 10.44 -1.78 10.49
N PHE A 204 11.54 -1.06 10.54
CA PHE A 204 12.76 -1.40 9.81
C PHE A 204 14.00 -0.96 10.60
N GLN A 205 15.16 -1.55 10.30
CA GLN A 205 16.45 -1.12 10.84
C GLN A 205 17.18 -0.30 9.78
N PRO A 206 17.48 0.97 10.03
CA PRO A 206 18.24 1.78 9.09
C PRO A 206 19.64 1.19 8.86
N THR A 207 19.98 0.95 7.60
CA THR A 207 21.27 0.36 7.20
C THR A 207 22.02 1.21 6.17
N SER A 208 21.36 2.19 5.57
CA SER A 208 21.94 3.04 4.52
C SER A 208 21.72 4.52 4.83
N THR A 209 22.69 5.33 4.41
CA THR A 209 22.60 6.79 4.37
C THR A 209 22.01 7.28 3.04
N GLU A 210 21.81 6.40 2.06
CA GLU A 210 21.35 6.78 0.73
C GLU A 210 20.27 5.84 0.22
N LEU A 211 19.28 6.42 -0.51
CA LEU A 211 18.39 5.71 -1.43
C LEU A 211 18.55 6.31 -2.81
N THR A 212 18.94 5.51 -3.77
CA THR A 212 19.21 5.95 -5.15
C THR A 212 18.28 5.24 -6.12
N TRP A 213 17.74 5.98 -7.08
CA TRP A 213 17.10 5.41 -8.28
C TRP A 213 17.55 6.17 -9.51
N SER A 214 17.61 5.48 -10.64
CA SER A 214 18.13 6.02 -11.91
C SER A 214 17.01 6.01 -12.94
N PRO A 215 16.25 7.11 -13.05
CA PRO A 215 15.14 7.20 -14.00
C PRO A 215 15.59 7.07 -15.44
N ASN A 216 16.79 7.56 -15.78
CA ASN A 216 17.39 7.57 -17.14
C ASN A 216 16.36 8.02 -18.19
N THR A 217 15.86 9.22 -18.05
CA THR A 217 14.76 9.76 -18.84
C THR A 217 14.99 11.23 -19.15
N THR A 218 14.32 11.73 -20.17
CA THR A 218 14.33 13.16 -20.51
C THR A 218 13.13 13.86 -19.91
N VAL A 219 13.35 15.08 -19.43
CA VAL A 219 12.28 15.96 -18.97
C VAL A 219 11.35 16.28 -20.15
N PRO A 220 10.03 16.29 -19.98
CA PRO A 220 9.10 16.65 -21.04
C PRO A 220 9.42 18.02 -21.62
N ALA A 221 9.32 18.17 -22.95
CA ALA A 221 9.52 19.44 -23.61
C ALA A 221 8.51 20.48 -23.08
N GLN A 222 8.85 21.77 -23.23
CA GLN A 222 8.01 22.87 -22.82
C GLN A 222 6.56 22.72 -23.31
N GLY A 223 5.60 22.99 -22.43
CA GLY A 223 4.16 22.89 -22.72
C GLY A 223 3.62 21.45 -22.68
N GLN A 224 4.47 20.47 -22.47
CA GLN A 224 4.08 19.10 -22.22
C GLN A 224 3.70 18.90 -20.75
N GLN A 225 2.89 17.88 -20.48
CA GLN A 225 2.54 17.53 -19.11
C GLN A 225 3.78 17.08 -18.32
N ALA A 226 3.92 17.55 -17.08
CA ALA A 226 4.99 17.12 -16.19
C ALA A 226 4.93 15.60 -15.99
N VAL A 227 6.09 14.96 -15.88
CA VAL A 227 6.20 13.53 -15.59
C VAL A 227 6.68 13.35 -14.18
N ASP A 228 6.01 12.45 -13.47
CA ASP A 228 6.32 12.08 -12.09
C ASP A 228 7.24 10.86 -12.07
N TYR A 229 8.36 10.98 -11.37
CA TYR A 229 9.29 9.88 -11.09
C TYR A 229 9.12 9.45 -9.65
N ALA A 230 8.43 8.36 -9.43
CA ALA A 230 7.98 7.93 -8.11
C ALA A 230 8.87 6.81 -7.53
N ALA A 231 9.11 6.89 -6.23
CA ALA A 231 9.80 5.88 -5.44
C ALA A 231 8.97 5.47 -4.23
N ALA A 232 8.98 4.19 -3.87
CA ALA A 232 8.44 3.71 -2.63
C ALA A 232 9.45 3.90 -1.49
N ILE A 233 8.99 4.44 -0.36
CA ILE A 233 9.79 4.61 0.84
C ILE A 233 9.00 4.17 2.08
N TYR A 234 9.70 3.80 3.14
CA TYR A 234 9.05 3.53 4.43
C TYR A 234 8.57 4.84 5.06
N PRO A 235 7.40 4.82 5.71
CA PRO A 235 6.96 5.94 6.53
C PRO A 235 7.97 6.27 7.62
N MET A 236 8.35 7.56 7.74
CA MET A 236 9.31 8.01 8.76
C MET A 236 9.21 9.50 9.03
N ALA A 237 9.60 9.92 10.23
CA ALA A 237 9.77 11.33 10.58
C ALA A 237 11.19 11.80 10.28
N LEU A 238 11.32 13.01 9.73
CA LEU A 238 12.56 13.69 9.41
C LEU A 238 12.68 15.00 10.18
N ALA A 239 13.85 15.25 10.76
CA ALA A 239 14.22 16.59 11.20
C ALA A 239 14.65 17.46 10.01
N ALA A 240 14.60 18.77 10.16
CA ALA A 240 15.01 19.69 9.10
C ALA A 240 16.48 19.46 8.68
N GLY A 241 16.73 19.26 7.39
CA GLY A 241 18.05 19.01 6.84
C GLY A 241 18.66 17.65 7.17
N GLU A 242 17.93 16.76 7.84
CA GLU A 242 18.39 15.39 8.11
C GLU A 242 18.55 14.58 6.83
N VAL A 243 17.70 14.86 5.83
CA VAL A 243 17.73 14.27 4.49
C VAL A 243 17.77 15.37 3.45
N SER A 244 18.50 15.14 2.37
CA SER A 244 18.49 15.96 1.17
C SER A 244 18.09 15.16 -0.06
N LEU A 245 17.38 15.78 -0.98
CA LEU A 245 17.18 15.29 -2.35
C LEU A 245 18.35 15.78 -3.19
N GLU A 246 19.01 14.88 -3.89
CA GLU A 246 20.05 15.16 -4.89
C GLU A 246 19.56 14.64 -6.24
N VAL A 247 19.58 15.45 -7.28
CA VAL A 247 19.25 15.05 -8.65
C VAL A 247 20.38 15.44 -9.59
N VAL A 248 20.63 14.60 -10.59
CA VAL A 248 21.61 14.87 -11.66
C VAL A 248 20.85 15.03 -12.96
N ILE A 249 20.89 16.25 -13.51
CA ILE A 249 20.22 16.63 -14.75
C ILE A 249 21.25 17.26 -15.69
N ASP A 250 21.36 16.75 -16.92
CA ASP A 250 22.36 17.18 -17.93
C ASP A 250 23.80 17.22 -17.40
N GLY A 251 24.14 16.28 -16.50
CA GLY A 251 25.44 16.19 -15.85
C GLY A 251 25.68 17.16 -14.70
N ALA A 252 24.76 18.08 -14.45
CA ALA A 252 24.81 18.99 -13.28
C ALA A 252 24.09 18.36 -12.07
N THR A 253 24.67 18.54 -10.89
CA THR A 253 24.09 18.05 -9.61
C THR A 253 23.36 19.18 -8.89
N TYR A 254 22.13 18.92 -8.50
CA TYR A 254 21.29 19.83 -7.73
C TYR A 254 20.92 19.18 -6.41
N THR A 255 20.92 19.97 -5.33
CA THR A 255 20.63 19.46 -3.99
C THR A 255 19.58 20.32 -3.29
N TYR A 256 18.65 19.67 -2.62
CA TYR A 256 17.61 20.29 -1.80
C TYR A 256 17.57 19.67 -0.41
N ALA A 257 17.75 20.48 0.63
CA ALA A 257 17.61 20.04 2.02
C ALA A 257 16.12 19.92 2.35
N ILE A 258 15.69 18.72 2.67
CA ILE A 258 14.29 18.45 3.03
C ILE A 258 13.98 19.09 4.39
N PRO A 259 12.91 19.90 4.50
CA PRO A 259 12.51 20.49 5.78
C PRO A 259 12.03 19.41 6.75
N GLN A 260 11.74 19.81 7.98
CA GLN A 260 11.10 18.90 8.94
C GLN A 260 9.75 18.44 8.40
N ILE A 261 9.58 17.12 8.27
CA ILE A 261 8.37 16.50 7.73
C ILE A 261 8.21 15.08 8.26
N THR A 262 6.98 14.57 8.28
CA THR A 262 6.71 13.15 8.48
C THR A 262 6.18 12.56 7.18
N TRP A 263 6.90 11.60 6.59
CA TRP A 263 6.38 10.80 5.51
C TRP A 263 5.47 9.72 6.10
N GLU A 264 4.17 9.85 5.85
CA GLU A 264 3.13 8.97 6.38
C GLU A 264 2.75 7.88 5.38
N ALA A 265 2.31 6.72 5.88
CA ALA A 265 1.78 5.64 5.06
C ALA A 265 0.56 6.11 4.24
N GLY A 266 0.47 5.67 3.00
CA GLY A 266 -0.63 6.03 2.10
C GLY A 266 -0.61 7.48 1.65
N LYS A 267 0.50 8.19 1.82
CA LYS A 267 0.65 9.57 1.34
C LYS A 267 1.73 9.70 0.29
N ARG A 268 1.52 10.65 -0.60
CA ARG A 268 2.37 11.00 -1.71
C ARG A 268 2.99 12.36 -1.48
N TYR A 269 4.31 12.46 -1.57
CA TYR A 269 5.10 13.67 -1.36
C TYR A 269 5.76 14.06 -2.67
N ILE A 270 5.31 15.17 -3.29
CA ILE A 270 5.76 15.61 -4.60
C ILE A 270 6.73 16.76 -4.44
N TYR A 271 7.92 16.58 -4.99
CA TYR A 271 8.98 17.58 -5.06
C TYR A 271 9.08 18.03 -6.50
N SER A 272 8.45 19.18 -6.81
CA SER A 272 8.44 19.76 -8.16
C SER A 272 9.70 20.54 -8.42
N ILE A 273 10.38 20.23 -9.52
CA ILE A 273 11.60 20.88 -9.99
C ILE A 273 11.30 21.57 -11.32
N THR A 274 11.52 22.90 -11.40
CA THR A 274 11.44 23.65 -12.65
C THR A 274 12.84 23.98 -13.14
N MET A 275 13.19 23.47 -14.31
CA MET A 275 14.45 23.78 -14.98
C MET A 275 14.35 25.12 -15.68
N ARG A 276 15.26 26.07 -15.33
CA ARG A 276 15.33 27.41 -15.94
C ARG A 276 16.74 27.67 -16.43
N SER A 277 16.89 28.19 -17.65
CA SER A 277 18.17 28.57 -18.29
C SER A 277 19.35 27.62 -17.93
N ASN A 278 20.30 28.04 -17.13
CA ASN A 278 21.42 27.23 -16.64
C ASN A 278 21.27 26.81 -15.16
N ASP A 279 20.15 27.16 -14.56
CA ASP A 279 19.88 26.89 -13.16
C ASP A 279 18.63 26.03 -13.06
N ALA A 280 18.62 25.06 -12.12
CA ALA A 280 17.43 24.38 -11.72
C ALA A 280 16.83 25.08 -10.50
N GLU A 281 15.59 25.49 -10.61
CA GLU A 281 14.84 26.01 -9.48
C GLU A 281 13.83 24.95 -9.04
N ILE A 282 13.88 24.57 -7.77
CA ILE A 282 12.83 23.75 -7.18
C ILE A 282 11.88 24.71 -6.47
N GLY A 283 10.69 24.92 -7.04
CA GLY A 283 9.61 25.69 -6.47
C GLY A 283 8.87 26.57 -7.46
N GLY A 284 7.65 26.88 -7.14
CA GLY A 284 6.83 27.89 -7.79
C GLY A 284 7.29 29.32 -7.43
N GLU A 285 6.67 30.32 -8.05
CA GLU A 285 7.06 31.74 -8.05
C GLU A 285 7.36 32.43 -6.70
N ASN A 286 7.16 31.76 -5.55
CA ASN A 286 7.41 32.32 -4.20
C ASN A 286 8.12 31.38 -3.23
N GLY A 287 8.96 30.48 -3.71
CA GLY A 287 9.89 29.69 -2.89
C GLY A 287 9.25 29.04 -1.66
N GLN A 288 9.12 27.79 -1.68
CA GLN A 288 8.76 26.82 -0.65
C GLN A 288 7.39 26.17 -0.83
N SER A 289 7.38 24.92 -1.27
CA SER A 289 6.54 23.92 -0.62
C SER A 289 6.73 22.52 -1.19
N VAL A 290 6.64 21.54 -0.31
CA VAL A 290 6.44 20.14 -0.65
C VAL A 290 4.95 19.91 -0.71
N THR A 291 4.42 19.49 -1.83
CA THR A 291 3.04 19.05 -1.88
C THR A 291 2.88 17.71 -1.15
N ILE A 292 2.05 17.72 -0.14
CA ILE A 292 1.60 16.48 0.51
C ILE A 292 0.26 16.14 -0.10
N GLU A 293 0.29 15.19 -1.03
CA GLU A 293 -0.95 14.55 -1.47
C GLU A 293 -1.18 13.32 -0.59
N GLY A 294 -2.36 13.24 0.01
CA GLY A 294 -2.92 11.94 0.29
C GLY A 294 -2.94 11.15 -1.03
N TRP A 295 -3.21 9.88 -1.05
CA TRP A 295 -3.54 9.20 -2.31
C TRP A 295 -4.78 9.87 -2.95
N THR A 296 -5.27 10.94 -2.33
CA THR A 296 -6.26 11.95 -2.73
C THR A 296 -5.57 13.33 -2.70
N SER A 297 -5.63 14.08 -3.75
CA SER A 297 -4.74 15.19 -4.11
C SER A 297 -5.02 16.59 -3.53
N THR A 298 -3.94 17.37 -3.32
CA THR A 298 -3.80 18.85 -3.51
C THR A 298 -2.31 19.23 -3.62
N GLU A 299 -1.96 20.17 -4.50
CA GLU A 299 -0.59 20.48 -4.97
C GLU A 299 0.02 21.75 -4.36
N GLU A 300 1.34 21.75 -4.05
CA GLU A 300 2.16 22.92 -3.71
C GLU A 300 3.65 22.74 -4.12
N ASP A 301 4.43 23.78 -4.51
CA ASP A 301 5.75 23.78 -5.20
C ASP A 301 7.02 24.13 -4.36
N ILE A 302 8.26 23.68 -4.72
CA ILE A 302 9.55 23.87 -3.99
C ILE A 302 10.73 24.35 -4.87
N THR A 303 11.76 25.03 -4.27
CA THR A 303 12.98 25.55 -4.95
C THR A 303 14.28 24.81 -4.59
N LEU A 304 15.14 24.45 -5.58
CA LEU A 304 16.50 23.90 -5.43
C LEU A 304 17.58 24.99 -5.59
N VAL A 305 18.75 24.77 -4.92
CA VAL A 305 19.94 25.61 -5.06
C VAL A 305 21.07 24.75 -5.71
N PRO A 306 21.77 25.26 -6.75
CA PRO A 306 22.93 24.59 -7.31
C PRO A 306 24.08 24.47 -6.30
N VAL A 307 24.75 23.34 -6.26
CA VAL A 307 26.00 23.19 -5.52
C VAL A 307 27.14 23.68 -6.43
N LYS A 308 27.83 24.75 -6.00
CA LYS A 308 29.04 25.27 -6.69
C LYS A 308 30.24 24.37 -6.49
#